data_c8e6474cdd1fc25688eec8f6eba7eb45
#
_entry.id   c8e6474cdd1fc25688eec8f6eba7eb45
#
_cell.length_a   1.000
_cell.length_b   1.000
_cell.length_c   1.000
_cell.angle_alpha   90.00
_cell.angle_beta   90.00
_cell.angle_gamma   90.00
#
_symmetry.space_group_name_H-M   'P 1'
#
loop_
_entity.id
_entity.type
_entity.pdbx_description
1 polymer ?
#
loop_
_entity_poly.entity_id
_entity_poly.type
_entity_poly.pdbx_seq_one_letter_code
_entity_poly.pdbx_strand_id
1 'polypeptide(L)'
;MAFTLSQRSLGRLDGVKNQLHSVVTTAIGLTNCDFGVTCGLRNIQEQEELVARGASQTMNSKHLTGDAVDVVAYIGSRISWELNLYDEIADAFKEASIKEDVPIKWGGAWSVPDLRDWEGTAEEAMMAYIDLRRSQGRRPFIDAPHFELAS
;
A
#
# COMPACT_ATOMS: atom_id res chain seq x y z
N MET A 1 -0.23 22.57 3.38
CA MET A 1 -0.03 21.98 4.71
C MET A 1 0.08 20.47 4.58
N ALA A 2 1.06 19.90 5.29
CA ALA A 2 1.21 18.46 5.29
C ALA A 2 0.18 17.81 6.21
N PHE A 3 -0.26 16.62 5.85
CA PHE A 3 -1.08 15.79 6.71
C PHE A 3 -0.21 15.11 7.79
N THR A 4 -0.85 14.59 8.82
CA THR A 4 -0.17 13.84 9.89
C THR A 4 -0.97 12.57 10.18
N LEU A 5 -0.25 11.52 10.62
CA LEU A 5 -0.90 10.27 11.02
C LEU A 5 -1.59 10.43 12.37
N SER A 6 -2.80 9.87 12.50
CA SER A 6 -3.51 9.82 13.77
C SER A 6 -2.79 8.87 14.76
N GLN A 7 -3.11 8.99 16.04
CA GLN A 7 -2.58 8.06 17.06
C GLN A 7 -2.98 6.62 16.75
N ARG A 8 -4.18 6.40 16.22
CA ARG A 8 -4.64 5.08 15.81
C ARG A 8 -3.76 4.51 14.69
N SER A 9 -3.45 5.33 13.68
CA SER A 9 -2.58 4.92 12.58
C SER A 9 -1.18 4.60 13.08
N LEU A 10 -0.62 5.44 13.96
CA LEU A 10 0.70 5.22 14.54
C LEU A 10 0.74 3.91 15.34
N GLY A 11 -0.32 3.61 16.10
CA GLY A 11 -0.41 2.36 16.84
C GLY A 11 -0.43 1.14 15.94
N ARG A 12 -1.07 1.24 14.77
CA ARG A 12 -1.13 0.15 13.79
C ARG A 12 0.20 -0.10 13.08
N LEU A 13 1.15 0.81 13.19
CA LEU A 13 2.50 0.63 12.67
C LEU A 13 3.41 -0.15 13.63
N ASP A 14 2.95 -0.44 14.85
CA ASP A 14 3.72 -1.28 15.78
C ASP A 14 3.94 -2.66 15.17
N GLY A 15 5.20 -3.11 15.18
CA GLY A 15 5.57 -4.39 14.59
C GLY A 15 5.84 -4.37 13.10
N VAL A 16 5.53 -3.27 12.42
CA VAL A 16 5.91 -3.08 11.03
C VAL A 16 7.42 -2.83 10.95
N LYS A 17 8.07 -3.41 9.96
CA LYS A 17 9.52 -3.24 9.76
C LYS A 17 9.88 -1.75 9.70
N ASN A 18 11.00 -1.38 10.32
CA ASN A 18 11.43 0.02 10.42
C ASN A 18 11.53 0.71 9.06
N GLN A 19 12.01 -0.01 8.06
CA GLN A 19 12.12 0.53 6.70
C GLN A 19 10.76 0.94 6.13
N LEU A 20 9.75 0.08 6.29
CA LEU A 20 8.41 0.39 5.80
C LEU A 20 7.75 1.48 6.66
N HIS A 21 7.97 1.44 7.97
CA HIS A 21 7.50 2.48 8.89
C HIS A 21 8.01 3.85 8.42
N SER A 22 9.29 3.95 8.07
CA SER A 22 9.90 5.20 7.58
C SER A 22 9.25 5.67 6.28
N VAL A 23 8.94 4.76 5.36
CA VAL A 23 8.26 5.11 4.11
C VAL A 23 6.87 5.69 4.40
N VAL A 24 6.09 5.06 5.29
CA VAL A 24 4.75 5.53 5.63
C VAL A 24 4.79 6.93 6.26
N THR A 25 5.69 7.14 7.21
CA THR A 25 5.80 8.44 7.91
C THR A 25 6.31 9.55 7.00
N THR A 26 7.14 9.23 6.03
CA THR A 26 7.58 10.19 5.02
C THR A 26 6.44 10.46 4.02
N ALA A 27 5.73 9.42 3.59
CA ALA A 27 4.64 9.56 2.62
C ALA A 27 3.50 10.46 3.12
N ILE A 28 3.15 10.39 4.41
CA ILE A 28 2.05 11.22 4.94
C ILE A 28 2.37 12.72 4.85
N GLY A 29 3.64 13.07 4.89
CA GLY A 29 4.09 14.47 4.73
C GLY A 29 4.15 14.93 3.28
N LEU A 30 4.14 14.00 2.31
CA LEU A 30 4.26 14.30 0.88
C LEU A 30 2.94 14.19 0.13
N THR A 31 1.99 13.43 0.64
CA THR A 31 0.78 13.08 -0.09
C THR A 31 -0.14 14.26 -0.33
N ASN A 32 -0.81 14.26 -1.48
CA ASN A 32 -1.87 15.23 -1.79
C ASN A 32 -3.24 14.77 -1.26
N CYS A 33 -3.36 13.50 -0.91
CA CYS A 33 -4.59 12.94 -0.34
C CYS A 33 -4.27 12.38 1.04
N ASP A 34 -5.04 12.78 2.04
CA ASP A 34 -4.87 12.26 3.41
C ASP A 34 -5.15 10.77 3.45
N PHE A 35 -4.44 10.07 4.32
CA PHE A 35 -4.67 8.64 4.53
C PHE A 35 -4.43 8.25 5.98
N GLY A 36 -5.00 7.11 6.37
CA GLY A 36 -4.74 6.46 7.64
C GLY A 36 -4.30 5.03 7.42
N VAL A 37 -3.62 4.47 8.40
CA VAL A 37 -3.19 3.06 8.39
C VAL A 37 -4.30 2.23 9.02
N THR A 38 -4.76 1.20 8.30
CA THR A 38 -5.80 0.30 8.79
C THR A 38 -5.27 -1.05 9.24
N CYS A 39 -4.12 -1.47 8.69
CA CYS A 39 -3.51 -2.75 9.03
C CYS A 39 -2.00 -2.68 8.84
N GLY A 40 -1.26 -3.12 9.86
CA GLY A 40 0.18 -3.31 9.77
C GLY A 40 0.51 -4.77 10.02
N LEU A 41 1.10 -5.09 11.19
CA LEU A 41 1.38 -6.47 11.57
C LEU A 41 0.07 -7.23 11.83
N ARG A 42 0.01 -8.46 11.31
CA ARG A 42 -1.13 -9.36 11.49
C ARG A 42 -0.63 -10.68 12.06
N ASN A 43 -1.37 -11.29 13.00
CA ASN A 43 -0.99 -12.60 13.53
C ASN A 43 -1.60 -13.72 12.65
N ILE A 44 -1.17 -14.97 12.92
CA ILE A 44 -1.62 -16.12 12.14
C ILE A 44 -3.13 -16.33 12.28
N GLN A 45 -3.66 -16.16 13.48
CA GLN A 45 -5.10 -16.33 13.72
C GLN A 45 -5.94 -15.33 12.94
N GLU A 46 -5.53 -14.06 12.93
CA GLU A 46 -6.20 -13.03 12.13
C GLU A 46 -6.15 -13.36 10.63
N GLN A 47 -5.03 -13.87 10.15
CA GLN A 47 -4.90 -14.26 8.75
C GLN A 47 -5.78 -15.45 8.40
N GLU A 48 -5.88 -16.45 9.29
CA GLU A 48 -6.76 -17.59 9.10
C GLU A 48 -8.22 -17.15 9.00
N GLU A 49 -8.64 -16.22 9.84
CA GLU A 49 -10.00 -15.68 9.82
C GLU A 49 -10.30 -14.95 8.51
N LEU A 50 -9.34 -14.18 8.00
CA LEU A 50 -9.49 -13.47 6.72
C LEU A 50 -9.60 -14.45 5.55
N VAL A 51 -8.81 -15.52 5.54
CA VAL A 51 -8.91 -16.56 4.52
C VAL A 51 -10.26 -17.26 4.61
N ALA A 52 -10.71 -17.60 5.82
CA ALA A 52 -11.98 -18.28 6.03
C ALA A 52 -13.18 -17.45 5.56
N ARG A 53 -13.11 -16.11 5.66
CA ARG A 53 -14.16 -15.20 5.21
C ARG A 53 -14.05 -14.86 3.72
N GLY A 54 -13.03 -15.34 3.03
CA GLY A 54 -12.76 -14.96 1.65
C GLY A 54 -12.17 -13.57 1.46
N ALA A 55 -11.78 -12.89 2.54
CA ALA A 55 -11.19 -11.56 2.48
C ALA A 55 -9.70 -11.60 2.11
N SER A 56 -9.06 -12.76 2.24
CA SER A 56 -7.69 -13.00 1.80
C SER A 56 -7.62 -14.34 1.10
N GLN A 57 -6.73 -14.45 0.10
CA GLN A 57 -6.54 -15.65 -0.69
C GLN A 57 -5.29 -16.44 -0.30
N THR A 58 -4.53 -15.98 0.69
CA THR A 58 -3.25 -16.58 1.04
C THR A 58 -2.99 -16.61 2.54
N MET A 59 -2.30 -17.67 2.99
CA MET A 59 -1.72 -17.74 4.32
C MET A 59 -0.29 -17.17 4.37
N ASN A 60 0.28 -16.79 3.21
CA ASN A 60 1.63 -16.22 3.10
C ASN A 60 1.61 -14.71 2.97
N SER A 61 0.74 -14.05 3.73
CA SER A 61 0.63 -12.60 3.72
C SER A 61 1.89 -11.94 4.32
N LYS A 62 2.38 -10.90 3.68
CA LYS A 62 3.49 -10.09 4.20
C LYS A 62 3.12 -9.30 5.46
N HIS A 63 1.84 -9.17 5.75
CA HIS A 63 1.39 -8.62 7.04
C HIS A 63 1.81 -9.48 8.23
N LEU A 64 2.00 -10.78 8.04
CA LEU A 64 2.42 -11.70 9.11
C LEU A 64 3.83 -11.42 9.61
N THR A 65 4.68 -10.85 8.77
CA THR A 65 6.09 -10.57 9.10
C THR A 65 6.37 -9.08 9.30
N GLY A 66 5.34 -8.24 9.24
CA GLY A 66 5.50 -6.80 9.35
C GLY A 66 6.05 -6.14 8.08
N ASP A 67 5.98 -6.84 6.94
CA ASP A 67 6.50 -6.35 5.66
C ASP A 67 5.44 -5.65 4.82
N ALA A 68 4.22 -5.48 5.33
CA ALA A 68 3.12 -4.86 4.59
C ALA A 68 2.27 -3.95 5.46
N VAL A 69 1.67 -2.94 4.81
CA VAL A 69 0.66 -2.06 5.43
C VAL A 69 -0.51 -1.89 4.46
N ASP A 70 -1.70 -1.70 5.02
CA ASP A 70 -2.88 -1.26 4.27
C ASP A 70 -3.28 0.12 4.77
N VAL A 71 -3.71 0.96 3.85
CA VAL A 71 -4.13 2.33 4.15
C VAL A 71 -5.53 2.60 3.59
N VAL A 72 -6.19 3.63 4.12
CA VAL A 72 -7.44 4.14 3.56
C VAL A 72 -7.30 5.62 3.25
N ALA A 73 -7.90 6.05 2.15
CA ALA A 73 -7.95 7.46 1.77
C ALA A 73 -9.05 8.18 2.55
N TYR A 74 -8.75 9.43 2.93
CA TYR A 74 -9.73 10.30 3.57
C TYR A 74 -10.02 11.51 2.70
N ILE A 75 -11.31 11.88 2.64
CA ILE A 75 -11.77 13.18 2.16
C ILE A 75 -12.36 13.88 3.39
N GLY A 76 -11.60 14.81 3.98
CA GLY A 76 -11.92 15.34 5.30
C GLY A 76 -11.85 14.22 6.34
N SER A 77 -12.95 13.95 7.05
CA SER A 77 -13.02 12.87 8.04
C SER A 77 -13.66 11.60 7.49
N ARG A 78 -14.00 11.58 6.18
CA ARG A 78 -14.71 10.47 5.56
C ARG A 78 -13.78 9.57 4.77
N ILE A 79 -13.91 8.26 4.97
CA ILE A 79 -13.19 7.25 4.18
C ILE A 79 -13.73 7.24 2.75
N SER A 80 -12.83 7.17 1.78
CA SER A 80 -13.19 7.02 0.37
C SER A 80 -12.43 5.84 -0.24
N TRP A 81 -13.12 5.12 -1.13
CA TRP A 81 -12.54 3.99 -1.87
C TRP A 81 -12.34 4.32 -3.34
N GLU A 82 -12.43 5.61 -3.71
CA GLU A 82 -12.20 6.05 -5.09
C GLU A 82 -10.75 5.79 -5.50
N LEU A 83 -10.58 5.04 -6.57
CA LEU A 83 -9.27 4.53 -7.00
C LEU A 83 -8.27 5.66 -7.30
N ASN A 84 -8.73 6.78 -7.86
CA ASN A 84 -7.86 7.91 -8.17
C ASN A 84 -7.20 8.53 -6.92
N LEU A 85 -7.80 8.37 -5.74
CA LEU A 85 -7.21 8.86 -4.50
C LEU A 85 -6.04 7.97 -4.08
N TYR A 86 -6.15 6.67 -4.33
CA TYR A 86 -5.08 5.71 -4.02
C TYR A 86 -3.89 5.86 -4.98
N ASP A 87 -4.14 6.31 -6.22
CA ASP A 87 -3.07 6.67 -7.15
C ASP A 87 -2.21 7.80 -6.56
N GLU A 88 -2.83 8.82 -5.99
CA GLU A 88 -2.11 9.94 -5.38
C GLU A 88 -1.35 9.52 -4.13
N ILE A 89 -1.95 8.65 -3.31
CA ILE A 89 -1.27 8.08 -2.14
C ILE A 89 -0.07 7.26 -2.60
N ALA A 90 -0.24 6.45 -3.65
CA ALA A 90 0.85 5.63 -4.19
C ALA A 90 1.98 6.48 -4.76
N ASP A 91 1.67 7.63 -5.38
CA ASP A 91 2.70 8.57 -5.84
C ASP A 91 3.53 9.07 -4.65
N ALA A 92 2.90 9.37 -3.52
CA ALA A 92 3.59 9.78 -2.30
C ALA A 92 4.45 8.66 -1.72
N PHE A 93 3.95 7.42 -1.72
CA PHE A 93 4.72 6.26 -1.29
C PHE A 93 5.94 6.02 -2.17
N LYS A 94 5.78 6.19 -3.49
CA LYS A 94 6.90 6.09 -4.43
C LYS A 94 7.97 7.13 -4.10
N GLU A 95 7.59 8.38 -3.94
CA GLU A 95 8.52 9.45 -3.60
C GLU A 95 9.19 9.19 -2.26
N ALA A 96 8.42 8.76 -1.26
CA ALA A 96 8.95 8.42 0.06
C ALA A 96 9.94 7.25 -0.02
N SER A 97 9.65 6.23 -0.82
CA SER A 97 10.53 5.07 -0.99
C SER A 97 11.88 5.47 -1.60
N ILE A 98 11.85 6.44 -2.52
CA ILE A 98 13.08 6.99 -3.10
C ILE A 98 13.86 7.76 -2.05
N LYS A 99 13.20 8.61 -1.28
CA LYS A 99 13.86 9.42 -0.23
C LYS A 99 14.46 8.56 0.88
N GLU A 100 13.75 7.50 1.29
CA GLU A 100 14.20 6.60 2.34
C GLU A 100 15.10 5.48 1.82
N ASP A 101 15.24 5.35 0.51
CA ASP A 101 16.01 4.30 -0.18
C ASP A 101 15.52 2.89 0.23
N VAL A 102 14.21 2.69 0.15
CA VAL A 102 13.55 1.43 0.53
C VAL A 102 12.75 0.89 -0.66
N PRO A 103 13.01 -0.35 -1.09
CA PRO A 103 12.23 -0.94 -2.18
C PRO A 103 10.83 -1.34 -1.69
N ILE A 104 9.81 -0.92 -2.42
CA ILE A 104 8.43 -1.27 -2.11
C ILE A 104 7.68 -1.73 -3.35
N LYS A 105 6.62 -2.52 -3.11
CA LYS A 105 5.63 -2.87 -4.13
C LYS A 105 4.28 -2.31 -3.72
N TRP A 106 3.48 -1.96 -4.71
CA TRP A 106 2.13 -1.47 -4.53
C TRP A 106 1.11 -2.47 -5.08
N GLY A 107 0.03 -2.70 -4.33
CA GLY A 107 -1.03 -3.64 -4.73
C GLY A 107 -1.87 -3.18 -5.91
N GLY A 108 -1.70 -1.94 -6.38
CA GLY A 108 -2.32 -1.46 -7.62
C GLY A 108 -1.51 -1.75 -8.87
N ALA A 109 -0.26 -2.17 -8.73
CA ALA A 109 0.65 -2.40 -9.87
C ALA A 109 1.63 -3.53 -9.55
N TRP A 110 1.11 -4.76 -9.42
CA TRP A 110 1.90 -5.93 -9.02
C TRP A 110 3.01 -6.30 -10.01
N SER A 111 2.92 -5.84 -11.26
CA SER A 111 3.94 -6.11 -12.28
C SER A 111 5.20 -5.29 -12.11
N VAL A 112 5.18 -4.28 -11.24
CA VAL A 112 6.35 -3.43 -10.96
C VAL A 112 7.07 -3.99 -9.73
N PRO A 113 8.27 -4.60 -9.90
CA PRO A 113 8.97 -5.25 -8.77
C PRO A 113 9.43 -4.28 -7.69
N ASP A 114 9.78 -3.05 -8.07
CA ASP A 114 10.22 -2.00 -7.15
C ASP A 114 9.65 -0.69 -7.66
N LEU A 115 8.77 -0.09 -6.89
CA LEU A 115 8.06 1.11 -7.30
C LEU A 115 9.00 2.30 -7.55
N ARG A 116 10.17 2.31 -6.91
CA ARG A 116 11.20 3.34 -7.13
C ARG A 116 11.68 3.38 -8.58
N ASP A 117 11.69 2.23 -9.24
CA ASP A 117 12.23 2.10 -10.61
C ASP A 117 11.21 2.46 -11.70
N TRP A 118 9.95 2.64 -11.31
CA TRP A 118 8.91 3.00 -12.28
C TRP A 118 9.07 4.47 -12.69
N GLU A 119 9.20 4.69 -14.00
CA GLU A 119 9.25 6.04 -14.57
C GLU A 119 7.83 6.47 -14.92
N GLY A 120 7.31 7.43 -14.18
CA GLY A 120 5.95 7.92 -14.37
C GLY A 120 5.15 7.88 -13.10
N THR A 121 3.85 8.05 -13.23
CA THR A 121 2.93 8.09 -12.09
C THR A 121 2.48 6.70 -11.68
N ALA A 122 1.95 6.60 -10.46
CA ALA A 122 1.36 5.36 -9.98
C ALA A 122 0.15 4.95 -10.83
N GLU A 123 -0.65 5.90 -11.28
CA GLU A 123 -1.77 5.61 -12.20
C GLU A 123 -1.28 4.93 -13.47
N GLU A 124 -0.20 5.43 -14.06
CA GLU A 124 0.40 4.82 -15.25
C GLU A 124 0.91 3.40 -14.96
N ALA A 125 1.50 3.18 -13.79
CA ALA A 125 1.96 1.85 -13.38
C ALA A 125 0.79 0.88 -13.24
N MET A 126 -0.32 1.33 -12.67
CA MET A 126 -1.52 0.52 -12.55
C MET A 126 -2.12 0.19 -13.90
N MET A 127 -2.21 1.15 -14.81
CA MET A 127 -2.72 0.92 -16.16
C MET A 127 -1.86 -0.09 -16.92
N ALA A 128 -0.53 0.03 -16.78
CA ALA A 128 0.39 -0.93 -17.39
C ALA A 128 0.18 -2.35 -16.86
N TYR A 129 -0.04 -2.49 -15.55
CA TYR A 129 -0.35 -3.78 -14.94
C TYR A 129 -1.67 -4.35 -15.46
N ILE A 130 -2.71 -3.54 -15.53
CA ILE A 130 -4.02 -3.95 -16.05
C ILE A 130 -3.89 -4.43 -17.49
N ASP A 131 -3.20 -3.64 -18.34
CA ASP A 131 -3.02 -3.99 -19.75
C ASP A 131 -2.23 -5.29 -19.92
N LEU A 132 -1.19 -5.48 -19.10
CA LEU A 132 -0.40 -6.70 -19.10
C LEU A 132 -1.26 -7.93 -18.78
N ARG A 133 -2.07 -7.86 -17.72
CA ARG A 133 -2.94 -8.97 -17.32
C ARG A 133 -3.96 -9.28 -18.39
N ARG A 134 -4.57 -8.26 -18.98
CA ARG A 134 -5.56 -8.44 -20.06
C ARG A 134 -4.93 -9.06 -21.30
N SER A 135 -3.70 -8.65 -21.63
CA SER A 135 -2.98 -9.24 -22.78
C SER A 135 -2.68 -10.73 -22.56
N GLN A 136 -2.60 -11.17 -21.31
CA GLN A 136 -2.38 -12.57 -20.94
C GLN A 136 -3.70 -13.35 -20.77
N GLY A 137 -4.83 -12.72 -21.04
CA GLY A 137 -6.15 -13.32 -20.81
C GLY A 137 -6.50 -13.49 -19.35
N ARG A 138 -5.86 -12.69 -18.47
CA ARG A 138 -6.03 -12.76 -17.02
C ARG A 138 -6.77 -11.55 -16.49
N ARG A 139 -7.52 -11.76 -15.40
CA ARG A 139 -8.18 -10.68 -14.71
C ARG A 139 -7.14 -9.95 -13.83
N PRO A 140 -7.07 -8.61 -13.87
CA PRO A 140 -6.19 -7.89 -12.95
C PRO A 140 -6.69 -8.02 -11.50
N PHE A 141 -5.75 -8.18 -10.57
CA PHE A 141 -6.05 -8.15 -9.14
C PHE A 141 -5.53 -6.83 -8.58
N ILE A 142 -6.46 -5.93 -8.24
CA ILE A 142 -6.11 -4.60 -7.74
C ILE A 142 -6.39 -4.54 -6.24
N ASP A 143 -5.35 -4.26 -5.47
CA ASP A 143 -5.43 -4.03 -4.03
C ASP A 143 -4.73 -2.69 -3.74
N ALA A 144 -5.36 -1.61 -4.17
CA ALA A 144 -4.78 -0.27 -4.12
C ALA A 144 -4.40 0.22 -2.71
N PRO A 145 -5.08 -0.18 -1.62
CA PRO A 145 -4.66 0.17 -0.26
C PRO A 145 -3.36 -0.47 0.20
N HIS A 146 -2.86 -1.50 -0.49
CA HIS A 146 -1.78 -2.36 -0.01
C HIS A 146 -0.40 -1.91 -0.51
N PHE A 147 0.54 -1.77 0.43
CA PHE A 147 1.96 -1.52 0.16
C PHE A 147 2.80 -2.52 0.95
N GLU A 148 3.86 -3.02 0.34
CA GLU A 148 4.74 -4.00 0.98
C GLU A 148 6.19 -3.76 0.61
N LEU A 149 7.10 -4.26 1.46
CA LEU A 149 8.52 -4.27 1.13
C LEU A 149 8.75 -5.22 -0.04
N ALA A 150 9.50 -4.76 -1.03
CA ALA A 150 9.96 -5.60 -2.13
C ALA A 150 11.17 -6.38 -1.65
N SER A 151 11.08 -7.68 -1.70
CA SER A 151 12.17 -8.54 -1.21
C SER A 151 13.11 -8.94 -2.31
#